data_4a60a8050b2b540d20deed36d01fb258
#
_entry.id   4a60a8050b2b540d20deed36d01fb258
#
_cell.length_a   1.000
_cell.length_b   1.000
_cell.length_c   1.000
_cell.angle_alpha   90.00
_cell.angle_beta   90.00
_cell.angle_gamma   90.00
#
_symmetry.space_group_name_H-M   'P 1'
#
loop_
_entity.id
_entity.type
_entity.pdbx_description
1 polymer ?
#
loop_
_entity_poly.entity_id
_entity_poly.type
_entity_poly.pdbx_seq_one_letter_code
_entity_poly.pdbx_strand_id
1 'polypeptide(L)'
;MSFTQWISDPSIHLQDLTLAMKSRSYASGRRIYTFRIEQQKFWLKFHEPNIHKGLEQAFQRELEFYQENEKIHSNLLLPYQVVQFDQNTAFQSIVDQGQGLILLDVEPFFTDISQLKSLEAIQQKIITALDRLNELHQLGWIHGDLKPDHFRQMGNACKFIDFEQSFKLQSPILEMNATPHYMAPELFHGQSKSVQSDLYTFGIILYEWMTQTKLHANSYRDWGVLHCQQLEMQLPKQLNYFL
;
A
#
# COMPACT_ATOMS: atom_id res chain seq x y z
N MET A 1 -13.91 -14.33 18.11
CA MET A 1 -12.52 -14.12 18.63
C MET A 1 -11.98 -12.87 17.99
N SER A 2 -11.13 -12.09 18.67
CA SER A 2 -10.47 -10.95 18.04
C SER A 2 -9.41 -11.45 17.06
N PHE A 3 -9.08 -10.66 16.05
CA PHE A 3 -8.02 -10.95 15.07
C PHE A 3 -6.70 -11.39 15.73
N THR A 4 -6.31 -10.72 16.80
CA THR A 4 -5.10 -11.01 17.59
C THR A 4 -5.18 -12.35 18.33
N GLN A 5 -6.34 -12.80 18.76
CA GLN A 5 -6.51 -14.08 19.44
C GLN A 5 -6.34 -15.27 18.48
N TRP A 6 -6.71 -15.11 17.22
CA TRP A 6 -6.61 -16.20 16.25
C TRP A 6 -5.16 -16.60 15.94
N ILE A 7 -4.28 -15.63 15.76
CA ILE A 7 -2.90 -15.92 15.30
C ILE A 7 -2.01 -16.35 16.49
N SER A 8 -2.43 -16.07 17.70
CA SER A 8 -1.71 -16.50 18.92
C SER A 8 -2.11 -17.90 19.41
N ASP A 9 -3.11 -18.50 18.81
CA ASP A 9 -3.57 -19.85 19.18
C ASP A 9 -2.73 -20.91 18.45
N PRO A 10 -1.91 -21.72 19.16
CA PRO A 10 -1.08 -22.75 18.55
C PRO A 10 -1.87 -23.89 17.89
N SER A 11 -3.18 -23.98 18.15
CA SER A 11 -4.07 -24.98 17.53
C SER A 11 -4.62 -24.56 16.16
N ILE A 12 -4.31 -23.34 15.69
CA ILE A 12 -4.80 -22.85 14.40
C ILE A 12 -4.11 -23.58 13.25
N HIS A 13 -4.91 -24.22 12.41
CA HIS A 13 -4.46 -24.77 11.15
C HIS A 13 -4.59 -23.74 10.04
N LEU A 14 -3.46 -23.33 9.49
CA LEU A 14 -3.43 -22.53 8.27
C LEU A 14 -3.88 -23.39 7.10
N GLN A 15 -4.87 -22.91 6.36
CA GLN A 15 -5.35 -23.53 5.13
C GLN A 15 -4.80 -22.76 3.93
N ASP A 16 -4.58 -23.45 2.81
CA ASP A 16 -4.22 -22.84 1.52
C ASP A 16 -2.99 -21.91 1.57
N LEU A 17 -1.99 -22.26 2.40
CA LEU A 17 -0.76 -21.49 2.48
C LEU A 17 -0.03 -21.53 1.12
N THR A 18 -0.04 -20.40 0.41
CA THR A 18 0.43 -20.31 -0.97
C THR A 18 1.34 -19.09 -1.15
N LEU A 19 2.48 -19.29 -1.83
CA LEU A 19 3.37 -18.20 -2.23
C LEU A 19 2.69 -17.33 -3.30
N ALA A 20 2.53 -16.03 -3.01
CA ALA A 20 1.75 -15.08 -3.81
C ALA A 20 2.63 -13.96 -4.37
N MET A 21 3.74 -14.30 -5.07
CA MET A 21 4.66 -13.29 -5.60
C MET A 21 5.38 -13.73 -6.87
N LYS A 22 5.93 -12.73 -7.59
CA LYS A 22 6.74 -12.96 -8.78
C LYS A 22 8.15 -13.45 -8.41
N SER A 23 8.75 -14.31 -9.24
CA SER A 23 10.08 -14.87 -9.05
C SER A 23 11.18 -13.82 -8.80
N ARG A 24 11.13 -12.68 -9.49
CA ARG A 24 12.09 -11.57 -9.29
C ARG A 24 12.07 -11.01 -7.86
N SER A 25 10.90 -10.79 -7.30
CA SER A 25 10.74 -10.29 -5.93
C SER A 25 11.16 -11.35 -4.91
N TYR A 26 10.92 -12.62 -5.22
CA TYR A 26 11.39 -13.75 -4.40
C TYR A 26 12.93 -13.79 -4.32
N ALA A 27 13.61 -13.61 -5.45
CA ALA A 27 15.07 -13.60 -5.51
C ALA A 27 15.72 -12.47 -4.71
N SER A 28 14.99 -11.37 -4.47
CA SER A 28 15.46 -10.25 -3.65
C SER A 28 15.16 -10.38 -2.15
N GLY A 29 14.69 -11.55 -1.70
CA GLY A 29 14.44 -11.85 -0.28
C GLY A 29 13.05 -11.52 0.22
N ARG A 30 12.21 -10.84 -0.55
CA ARG A 30 10.81 -10.59 -0.18
C ARG A 30 10.02 -11.90 -0.21
N ARG A 31 9.16 -12.09 0.78
CA ARG A 31 8.24 -13.23 0.89
C ARG A 31 6.84 -12.72 1.14
N ILE A 32 5.91 -13.11 0.27
CA ILE A 32 4.50 -12.81 0.39
C ILE A 32 3.73 -14.10 0.19
N TYR A 33 2.99 -14.49 1.20
CA TYR A 33 2.12 -15.65 1.18
C TYR A 33 0.68 -15.23 1.37
N THR A 34 -0.24 -16.02 0.88
CA THR A 34 -1.65 -15.98 1.27
C THR A 34 -1.99 -17.27 2.02
N PHE A 35 -2.91 -17.17 2.96
CA PHE A 35 -3.44 -18.30 3.70
C PHE A 35 -4.86 -18.01 4.16
N ARG A 36 -5.56 -19.03 4.63
CA ARG A 36 -6.89 -18.91 5.21
C ARG A 36 -6.90 -19.41 6.64
N ILE A 37 -7.74 -18.75 7.44
CA ILE A 37 -8.20 -19.23 8.74
C ILE A 37 -9.73 -19.21 8.64
N GLU A 38 -10.36 -20.37 8.72
CA GLU A 38 -11.79 -20.52 8.44
C GLU A 38 -12.17 -19.98 7.06
N GLN A 39 -13.06 -18.99 7.00
CA GLN A 39 -13.51 -18.38 5.75
C GLN A 39 -12.74 -17.10 5.38
N GLN A 40 -11.86 -16.63 6.27
CA GLN A 40 -11.12 -15.38 6.05
C GLN A 40 -9.76 -15.65 5.41
N LYS A 41 -9.40 -14.82 4.44
CA LYS A 41 -8.11 -14.86 3.76
C LYS A 41 -7.20 -13.77 4.29
N PHE A 42 -5.93 -14.09 4.40
CA PHE A 42 -4.89 -13.23 4.93
C PHE A 42 -3.68 -13.20 4.02
N TRP A 43 -2.93 -12.12 4.13
CA TRP A 43 -1.60 -11.96 3.58
C TRP A 43 -0.58 -12.04 4.70
N LEU A 44 0.50 -12.79 4.47
CA LEU A 44 1.70 -12.77 5.29
C LEU A 44 2.83 -12.19 4.46
N LYS A 45 3.48 -11.13 4.96
CA LYS A 45 4.63 -10.48 4.35
C LYS A 45 5.81 -10.57 5.31
N PHE A 46 6.96 -10.99 4.81
CA PHE A 46 8.23 -10.92 5.52
C PHE A 46 9.40 -10.79 4.55
N HIS A 47 10.58 -10.54 5.07
CA HIS A 47 11.81 -10.45 4.29
C HIS A 47 12.85 -11.41 4.85
N GLU A 48 13.48 -12.22 3.99
CA GLU A 48 14.60 -13.06 4.38
C GLU A 48 15.84 -12.20 4.63
N PRO A 49 16.52 -12.38 5.76
CA PRO A 49 17.66 -11.55 6.11
C PRO A 49 18.86 -11.80 5.19
N ASN A 50 19.72 -10.79 5.05
CA ASN A 50 20.99 -10.84 4.34
C ASN A 50 20.93 -11.09 2.81
N ILE A 51 19.76 -10.97 2.18
CA ILE A 51 19.64 -11.07 0.72
C ILE A 51 19.74 -9.69 0.07
N HIS A 52 18.94 -8.72 0.54
CA HIS A 52 18.94 -7.36 -0.03
C HIS A 52 18.71 -6.32 1.06
N LYS A 53 19.77 -5.71 1.55
CA LYS A 53 19.76 -4.80 2.68
C LYS A 53 18.73 -3.66 2.57
N GLY A 54 18.62 -3.01 1.40
CA GLY A 54 17.67 -1.91 1.21
C GLY A 54 16.20 -2.33 1.31
N LEU A 55 15.84 -3.52 0.81
CA LEU A 55 14.47 -4.04 0.93
C LEU A 55 14.17 -4.57 2.34
N GLU A 56 15.17 -5.12 3.01
CA GLU A 56 15.07 -5.51 4.41
C GLU A 56 14.81 -4.29 5.30
N GLN A 57 15.55 -3.20 5.09
CA GLN A 57 15.31 -1.93 5.78
C GLN A 57 13.96 -1.32 5.45
N ALA A 58 13.49 -1.44 4.20
CA ALA A 58 12.16 -0.97 3.81
C ALA A 58 11.05 -1.75 4.54
N PHE A 59 11.19 -3.07 4.63
CA PHE A 59 10.27 -3.89 5.40
C PHE A 59 10.31 -3.57 6.91
N GLN A 60 11.51 -3.34 7.47
CA GLN A 60 11.64 -2.93 8.86
C GLN A 60 10.93 -1.61 9.14
N ARG A 61 11.03 -0.61 8.24
CA ARG A 61 10.26 0.65 8.35
C ARG A 61 8.74 0.41 8.36
N GLU A 62 8.27 -0.52 7.53
CA GLU A 62 6.86 -0.89 7.54
C GLU A 62 6.42 -1.48 8.88
N LEU A 63 7.22 -2.39 9.47
CA LEU A 63 6.93 -2.94 10.80
C LEU A 63 6.91 -1.87 11.88
N GLU A 64 7.89 -0.95 11.86
CA GLU A 64 7.97 0.18 12.78
C GLU A 64 6.72 1.09 12.65
N PHE A 65 6.29 1.37 11.41
CA PHE A 65 5.06 2.13 11.15
C PHE A 65 3.85 1.48 11.82
N TYR A 66 3.66 0.17 11.64
CA TYR A 66 2.54 -0.55 12.25
C TYR A 66 2.63 -0.58 13.78
N GLN A 67 3.81 -0.79 14.34
CA GLN A 67 4.03 -0.83 15.79
C GLN A 67 3.80 0.54 16.46
N GLU A 68 4.30 1.62 15.85
CA GLU A 68 4.09 2.97 16.36
C GLU A 68 2.63 3.42 16.32
N ASN A 69 1.87 2.92 15.34
CA ASN A 69 0.49 3.35 15.09
C ASN A 69 -0.57 2.37 15.64
N GLU A 70 -0.18 1.36 16.41
CA GLU A 70 -1.08 0.31 16.91
C GLU A 70 -2.28 0.86 17.70
N LYS A 71 -2.08 1.90 18.51
CA LYS A 71 -3.11 2.44 19.43
C LYS A 71 -4.00 3.52 18.83
N ILE A 72 -3.63 4.09 17.70
CA ILE A 72 -4.22 5.37 17.26
C ILE A 72 -5.14 5.21 16.04
N HIS A 73 -5.00 4.14 15.20
CA HIS A 73 -5.48 4.25 13.83
C HIS A 73 -6.28 3.07 13.28
N SER A 74 -7.28 2.59 14.02
CA SER A 74 -8.26 1.64 13.47
C SER A 74 -8.97 2.16 12.20
N ASN A 75 -8.98 3.48 11.98
CA ASN A 75 -9.58 4.06 10.78
C ASN A 75 -8.66 4.07 9.56
N LEU A 76 -7.35 4.16 9.75
CA LEU A 76 -6.36 4.25 8.68
C LEU A 76 -5.90 2.89 8.17
N LEU A 77 -5.75 1.92 9.07
CA LEU A 77 -5.15 0.62 8.80
C LEU A 77 -6.18 -0.50 8.73
N LEU A 78 -5.87 -1.53 7.95
CA LEU A 78 -6.56 -2.82 8.03
C LEU A 78 -6.24 -3.49 9.38
N PRO A 79 -7.06 -4.44 9.85
CA PRO A 79 -6.65 -5.35 10.90
C PRO A 79 -5.34 -6.04 10.53
N TYR A 80 -4.37 -5.97 11.42
CA TYR A 80 -3.03 -6.51 11.20
C TYR A 80 -2.46 -7.14 12.46
N GLN A 81 -1.40 -7.94 12.28
CA GLN A 81 -0.58 -8.42 13.37
C GLN A 81 0.89 -8.53 12.93
N VAL A 82 1.79 -8.01 13.75
CA VAL A 82 3.21 -8.31 13.64
C VAL A 82 3.48 -9.58 14.44
N VAL A 83 4.05 -10.58 13.77
CA VAL A 83 4.36 -11.90 14.38
C VAL A 83 5.86 -12.09 14.52
N GLN A 84 6.26 -12.77 15.59
CA GLN A 84 7.61 -13.27 15.79
C GLN A 84 7.61 -14.76 15.42
N PHE A 85 8.40 -15.17 14.44
CA PHE A 85 8.35 -16.54 13.92
C PHE A 85 8.95 -17.57 14.88
N ASP A 86 9.97 -17.21 15.66
CA ASP A 86 10.54 -18.06 16.71
C ASP A 86 9.54 -18.40 17.83
N GLN A 87 8.47 -17.61 17.96
CA GLN A 87 7.38 -17.80 18.92
C GLN A 87 6.10 -18.37 18.32
N ASN A 88 6.08 -18.59 17.00
CA ASN A 88 4.87 -18.99 16.28
C ASN A 88 5.09 -20.24 15.43
N THR A 89 4.58 -21.37 15.89
CA THR A 89 4.73 -22.66 15.22
C THR A 89 3.95 -22.79 13.91
N ALA A 90 2.92 -21.95 13.71
CA ALA A 90 2.05 -22.04 12.52
C ALA A 90 2.79 -21.78 11.21
N PHE A 91 3.90 -21.03 11.22
CA PHE A 91 4.68 -20.67 10.04
C PHE A 91 6.03 -21.40 9.92
N GLN A 92 6.36 -22.34 10.81
CA GLN A 92 7.63 -23.06 10.82
C GLN A 92 7.95 -23.81 9.50
N SER A 93 6.93 -24.13 8.71
CA SER A 93 7.12 -24.78 7.40
C SER A 93 7.71 -23.87 6.33
N ILE A 94 7.72 -22.55 6.55
CA ILE A 94 8.17 -21.53 5.57
C ILE A 94 9.24 -20.58 6.10
N VAL A 95 9.36 -20.45 7.42
CA VAL A 95 10.32 -19.54 8.08
C VAL A 95 10.56 -19.97 9.53
N ASP A 96 11.82 -19.90 9.97
CA ASP A 96 12.23 -20.32 11.33
C ASP A 96 12.36 -19.15 12.29
N GLN A 97 12.74 -17.95 11.81
CA GLN A 97 13.06 -16.81 12.67
C GLN A 97 12.76 -15.47 11.98
N GLY A 98 12.72 -14.41 12.77
CA GLY A 98 12.46 -13.06 12.30
C GLY A 98 11.02 -12.61 12.53
N GLN A 99 10.64 -11.55 11.84
CA GLN A 99 9.33 -10.94 11.97
C GLN A 99 8.52 -11.01 10.67
N GLY A 100 7.22 -11.12 10.81
CA GLY A 100 6.28 -11.03 9.70
C GLY A 100 5.13 -10.08 9.99
N LEU A 101 4.54 -9.55 8.94
CA LEU A 101 3.33 -8.74 8.99
C LEU A 101 2.17 -9.54 8.38
N ILE A 102 1.12 -9.73 9.15
CA ILE A 102 -0.13 -10.35 8.71
C ILE A 102 -1.17 -9.27 8.52
N LEU A 103 -1.85 -9.28 7.38
CA LEU A 103 -2.92 -8.36 7.03
C LEU A 103 -4.16 -9.15 6.59
N LEU A 104 -5.33 -8.65 6.96
CA LEU A 104 -6.59 -9.16 6.41
C LEU A 104 -6.65 -8.88 4.90
N ASP A 105 -7.00 -9.89 4.09
CA ASP A 105 -7.27 -9.70 2.66
C ASP A 105 -8.67 -9.12 2.47
N VAL A 106 -8.73 -7.95 1.85
CA VAL A 106 -9.98 -7.26 1.53
C VAL A 106 -9.91 -6.71 0.10
N GLU A 107 -11.05 -6.38 -0.47
CA GLU A 107 -11.15 -5.88 -1.84
C GLU A 107 -10.42 -4.54 -2.04
N PRO A 108 -9.95 -4.25 -3.27
CA PRO A 108 -9.45 -2.94 -3.62
C PRO A 108 -10.52 -1.86 -3.40
N PHE A 109 -10.09 -0.69 -2.94
CA PHE A 109 -11.01 0.44 -2.76
C PHE A 109 -11.45 1.02 -4.11
N PHE A 110 -10.54 1.20 -5.04
CA PHE A 110 -10.81 1.65 -6.40
C PHE A 110 -11.13 0.46 -7.31
N THR A 111 -12.41 0.07 -7.33
CA THR A 111 -12.95 -0.96 -8.23
C THR A 111 -13.34 -0.35 -9.58
N ASP A 112 -13.88 -1.15 -10.51
CA ASP A 112 -14.39 -0.66 -11.77
C ASP A 112 -15.43 0.45 -11.55
N ILE A 113 -15.16 1.64 -12.06
CA ILE A 113 -16.02 2.82 -11.91
C ILE A 113 -17.42 2.62 -12.51
N SER A 114 -17.57 1.75 -13.52
CA SER A 114 -18.86 1.42 -14.13
C SER A 114 -19.84 0.77 -13.14
N GLN A 115 -19.36 0.23 -12.04
CA GLN A 115 -20.19 -0.35 -10.98
C GLN A 115 -20.81 0.73 -10.07
N LEU A 116 -20.32 1.96 -10.13
CA LEU A 116 -20.87 3.07 -9.36
C LEU A 116 -22.06 3.69 -10.07
N LYS A 117 -23.19 3.74 -9.37
CA LYS A 117 -24.50 4.08 -9.96
C LYS A 117 -24.76 5.58 -10.11
N SER A 118 -23.93 6.44 -9.49
CA SER A 118 -24.14 7.89 -9.52
C SER A 118 -22.83 8.67 -9.35
N LEU A 119 -22.85 9.94 -9.72
CA LEU A 119 -21.72 10.86 -9.52
C LEU A 119 -21.44 11.09 -8.02
N GLU A 120 -22.48 11.11 -7.20
CA GLU A 120 -22.36 11.26 -5.75
C GLU A 120 -21.58 10.06 -5.16
N ALA A 121 -21.78 8.85 -5.66
CA ALA A 121 -21.03 7.67 -5.24
C ALA A 121 -19.53 7.77 -5.63
N ILE A 122 -19.24 8.33 -6.81
CA ILE A 122 -17.86 8.60 -7.25
C ILE A 122 -17.22 9.65 -6.36
N GLN A 123 -17.91 10.79 -6.13
CA GLN A 123 -17.43 11.85 -5.24
C GLN A 123 -17.18 11.35 -3.83
N GLN A 124 -18.12 10.60 -3.25
CA GLN A 124 -17.97 10.05 -1.91
C GLN A 124 -16.74 9.13 -1.81
N LYS A 125 -16.46 8.35 -2.84
CA LYS A 125 -15.28 7.48 -2.89
C LYS A 125 -13.99 8.30 -2.93
N ILE A 126 -13.94 9.35 -3.75
CA ILE A 126 -12.78 10.27 -3.83
C ILE A 126 -12.57 10.96 -2.47
N ILE A 127 -13.61 11.55 -1.89
CA ILE A 127 -13.54 12.24 -0.60
C ILE A 127 -13.07 11.28 0.50
N THR A 128 -13.64 10.08 0.56
CA THR A 128 -13.26 9.07 1.57
C THR A 128 -11.76 8.71 1.47
N ALA A 129 -11.22 8.54 0.27
CA ALA A 129 -9.80 8.25 0.09
C ALA A 129 -8.91 9.45 0.42
N LEU A 130 -9.34 10.66 0.03
CA LEU A 130 -8.63 11.90 0.31
C LEU A 130 -8.59 12.21 1.82
N ASP A 131 -9.70 11.99 2.52
CA ASP A 131 -9.78 12.15 3.98
C ASP A 131 -8.81 11.19 4.70
N ARG A 132 -8.70 9.95 4.21
CA ARG A 132 -7.73 8.99 4.76
C ARG A 132 -6.29 9.41 4.51
N LEU A 133 -5.98 9.92 3.31
CA LEU A 133 -4.65 10.43 2.99
C LEU A 133 -4.32 11.67 3.84
N ASN A 134 -5.27 12.57 4.00
CA ASN A 134 -5.13 13.74 4.88
C ASN A 134 -4.90 13.34 6.34
N GLU A 135 -5.61 12.33 6.85
CA GLU A 135 -5.39 11.80 8.19
C GLU A 135 -3.96 11.27 8.37
N LEU A 136 -3.42 10.51 7.40
CA LEU A 136 -2.04 10.06 7.41
C LEU A 136 -1.05 11.23 7.49
N HIS A 137 -1.28 12.27 6.66
CA HIS A 137 -0.42 13.47 6.64
C HIS A 137 -0.53 14.28 7.95
N GLN A 138 -1.72 14.40 8.54
CA GLN A 138 -1.91 15.07 9.84
C GLN A 138 -1.20 14.35 10.99
N LEU A 139 -1.00 13.05 10.89
CA LEU A 139 -0.19 12.26 11.80
C LEU A 139 1.32 12.45 11.59
N GLY A 140 1.69 13.26 10.62
CA GLY A 140 3.07 13.56 10.27
C GLY A 140 3.75 12.47 9.42
N TRP A 141 2.98 11.60 8.76
CA TRP A 141 3.52 10.55 7.90
C TRP A 141 3.30 10.86 6.42
N ILE A 142 4.28 10.49 5.60
CA ILE A 142 4.21 10.42 4.15
C ILE A 142 4.14 8.95 3.75
N HIS A 143 3.24 8.59 2.83
CA HIS A 143 3.16 7.21 2.33
C HIS A 143 4.33 6.89 1.39
N GLY A 144 4.61 7.77 0.46
CA GLY A 144 5.81 7.77 -0.37
C GLY A 144 5.83 6.77 -1.53
N ASP A 145 4.85 5.88 -1.68
CA ASP A 145 4.71 4.96 -2.83
C ASP A 145 3.25 4.52 -3.01
N LEU A 146 2.32 5.49 -3.09
CA LEU A 146 0.90 5.18 -3.31
C LEU A 146 0.70 4.49 -4.67
N LYS A 147 -0.21 3.51 -4.69
CA LYS A 147 -0.70 2.80 -5.89
C LYS A 147 -2.18 2.46 -5.71
N PRO A 148 -2.94 2.21 -6.77
CA PRO A 148 -4.35 1.82 -6.64
C PRO A 148 -4.57 0.65 -5.68
N ASP A 149 -3.69 -0.36 -5.74
CA ASP A 149 -3.76 -1.56 -4.90
C ASP A 149 -3.45 -1.31 -3.42
N HIS A 150 -2.88 -0.15 -3.05
CA HIS A 150 -2.61 0.21 -1.67
C HIS A 150 -3.83 0.82 -0.97
N PHE A 151 -4.88 1.14 -1.71
CA PHE A 151 -6.18 1.56 -1.20
C PHE A 151 -7.10 0.35 -1.09
N ARG A 152 -7.48 0.00 0.13
CA ARG A 152 -8.27 -1.20 0.43
C ARG A 152 -9.62 -0.82 1.01
N GLN A 153 -10.66 -1.61 0.70
CA GLN A 153 -12.02 -1.34 1.16
C GLN A 153 -12.38 -2.24 2.35
N MET A 154 -12.80 -1.62 3.47
CA MET A 154 -13.34 -2.35 4.62
C MET A 154 -14.65 -1.72 5.05
N GLY A 155 -15.76 -2.37 4.73
CA GLY A 155 -17.09 -1.74 4.80
C GLY A 155 -17.15 -0.51 3.87
N ASN A 156 -17.49 0.65 4.42
CA ASN A 156 -17.49 1.92 3.67
C ASN A 156 -16.18 2.72 3.82
N ALA A 157 -15.20 2.20 4.57
CA ALA A 157 -13.96 2.90 4.83
C ALA A 157 -12.88 2.54 3.80
N CYS A 158 -12.05 3.55 3.49
CA CYS A 158 -10.77 3.36 2.79
C CYS A 158 -9.67 3.09 3.82
N LYS A 159 -8.81 2.14 3.54
CA LYS A 159 -7.67 1.73 4.36
C LYS A 159 -6.40 1.72 3.51
N PHE A 160 -5.24 1.90 4.15
CA PHE A 160 -3.95 1.82 3.46
C PHE A 160 -3.19 0.55 3.84
N ILE A 161 -2.32 0.12 2.91
CA ILE A 161 -1.33 -0.94 3.09
C ILE A 161 -0.02 -0.56 2.40
N ASP A 162 1.03 -1.33 2.66
CA ASP A 162 2.36 -1.23 2.03
C ASP A 162 3.11 0.06 2.38
N PHE A 163 3.48 0.17 3.65
CA PHE A 163 4.19 1.32 4.22
C PHE A 163 5.73 1.20 4.14
N GLU A 164 6.26 0.35 3.27
CA GLU A 164 7.73 0.16 3.12
C GLU A 164 8.48 1.45 2.74
N GLN A 165 7.83 2.38 2.08
CA GLN A 165 8.39 3.66 1.66
C GLN A 165 7.93 4.84 2.51
N SER A 166 7.19 4.57 3.59
CA SER A 166 6.65 5.59 4.46
C SER A 166 7.70 6.09 5.45
N PHE A 167 7.57 7.35 5.82
CA PHE A 167 8.46 7.99 6.76
C PHE A 167 7.78 9.18 7.43
N LYS A 168 8.32 9.61 8.57
CA LYS A 168 7.87 10.83 9.26
C LYS A 168 8.32 12.07 8.47
N LEU A 169 7.43 13.02 8.31
CA LEU A 169 7.70 14.30 7.63
C LEU A 169 8.95 15.02 8.20
N GLN A 170 9.20 14.84 9.50
CA GLN A 170 10.36 15.42 10.19
C GLN A 170 11.68 14.65 9.98
N SER A 171 11.61 13.45 9.40
CA SER A 171 12.76 12.57 9.18
C SER A 171 12.71 11.98 7.77
N PRO A 172 12.87 12.81 6.72
CA PRO A 172 12.70 12.36 5.33
C PRO A 172 13.75 11.32 4.95
N ILE A 173 13.30 10.33 4.18
CA ILE A 173 14.19 9.31 3.59
C ILE A 173 14.75 9.89 2.29
N LEU A 174 16.08 9.91 2.17
CA LEU A 174 16.76 10.42 0.98
C LEU A 174 16.78 9.41 -0.18
N GLU A 175 16.51 8.13 0.10
CA GLU A 175 16.46 7.09 -0.92
C GLU A 175 15.24 7.25 -1.82
N MET A 176 15.49 7.41 -3.12
CA MET A 176 14.46 7.59 -4.15
C MET A 176 13.96 6.25 -4.68
N ASN A 177 13.19 5.53 -3.86
CA ASN A 177 12.45 4.36 -4.30
C ASN A 177 10.99 4.75 -4.55
N ALA A 178 10.68 5.11 -5.78
CA ALA A 178 9.32 5.43 -6.21
C ALA A 178 8.98 4.68 -7.51
N THR A 179 7.72 4.43 -7.75
CA THR A 179 7.24 3.83 -9.00
C THR A 179 7.12 4.94 -10.05
N PRO A 180 7.92 4.95 -11.13
CA PRO A 180 7.95 6.07 -12.08
C PRO A 180 6.60 6.42 -12.68
N HIS A 181 5.71 5.45 -12.83
CA HIS A 181 4.34 5.60 -13.32
C HIS A 181 3.49 6.60 -12.49
N TYR A 182 3.74 6.68 -11.17
CA TYR A 182 2.97 7.52 -10.24
C TYR A 182 3.83 8.64 -9.65
N MET A 183 5.06 8.78 -10.11
CA MET A 183 6.05 9.65 -9.50
C MET A 183 5.79 11.11 -9.80
N ALA A 184 5.77 11.95 -8.77
CA ALA A 184 5.57 13.39 -8.93
C ALA A 184 6.76 14.06 -9.64
N PRO A 185 6.52 15.17 -10.41
CA PRO A 185 7.54 15.82 -11.22
C PRO A 185 8.82 16.21 -10.45
N GLU A 186 8.67 16.73 -9.24
CA GLU A 186 9.78 17.16 -8.40
C GLU A 186 10.72 16.01 -8.03
N LEU A 187 10.20 14.78 -7.98
CA LEU A 187 10.99 13.60 -7.66
C LEU A 187 11.93 13.21 -8.81
N PHE A 188 11.56 13.47 -10.07
CA PHE A 188 12.46 13.30 -11.22
C PHE A 188 13.63 14.29 -11.20
N HIS A 189 13.49 15.39 -10.45
CA HIS A 189 14.56 16.37 -10.20
C HIS A 189 15.34 16.11 -8.91
N GLY A 190 15.15 14.95 -8.29
CA GLY A 190 15.91 14.54 -7.10
C GLY A 190 15.43 15.19 -5.79
N GLN A 191 14.26 15.82 -5.78
CA GLN A 191 13.68 16.36 -4.54
C GLN A 191 13.12 15.23 -3.67
N SER A 192 13.03 15.49 -2.36
CA SER A 192 12.49 14.54 -1.40
C SER A 192 10.98 14.40 -1.57
N LYS A 193 10.45 13.20 -1.25
CA LYS A 193 9.02 12.95 -1.17
C LYS A 193 8.37 13.84 -0.11
N SER A 194 7.12 14.22 -0.33
CA SER A 194 6.37 15.18 0.48
C SER A 194 4.87 14.87 0.46
N VAL A 195 4.09 15.64 1.22
CA VAL A 195 2.62 15.66 1.13
C VAL A 195 2.18 15.92 -0.32
N GLN A 196 2.85 16.86 -0.99
CA GLN A 196 2.53 17.24 -2.38
C GLN A 196 2.79 16.09 -3.35
N SER A 197 3.88 15.33 -3.16
CA SER A 197 4.16 14.17 -4.01
C SER A 197 3.14 13.04 -3.81
N ASP A 198 2.65 12.81 -2.59
CA ASP A 198 1.57 11.85 -2.35
C ASP A 198 0.24 12.33 -2.99
N LEU A 199 -0.08 13.63 -2.89
CA LEU A 199 -1.27 14.21 -3.53
C LEU A 199 -1.20 14.13 -5.05
N TYR A 200 -0.03 14.41 -5.64
CA TYR A 200 0.18 14.23 -7.07
C TYR A 200 -0.07 12.78 -7.49
N THR A 201 0.56 11.83 -6.80
CA THR A 201 0.38 10.39 -7.03
C THR A 201 -1.10 9.99 -6.93
N PHE A 202 -1.79 10.50 -5.92
CA PHE A 202 -3.23 10.27 -5.75
C PHE A 202 -4.03 10.83 -6.95
N GLY A 203 -3.67 12.02 -7.45
CA GLY A 203 -4.26 12.61 -8.66
C GLY A 203 -4.11 11.71 -9.89
N ILE A 204 -2.93 11.11 -10.12
CA ILE A 204 -2.70 10.15 -11.21
C ILE A 204 -3.57 8.90 -11.05
N ILE A 205 -3.67 8.36 -9.83
CA ILE A 205 -4.52 7.21 -9.52
C ILE A 205 -5.99 7.52 -9.85
N LEU A 206 -6.48 8.69 -9.43
CA LEU A 206 -7.85 9.12 -9.72
C LEU A 206 -8.08 9.31 -11.22
N TYR A 207 -7.14 9.94 -11.93
CA TYR A 207 -7.23 10.11 -13.36
C TYR A 207 -7.38 8.76 -14.08
N GLU A 208 -6.52 7.80 -13.81
CA GLU A 208 -6.58 6.46 -14.41
C GLU A 208 -7.87 5.71 -14.02
N TRP A 209 -8.29 5.82 -12.76
CA TRP A 209 -9.53 5.20 -12.30
C TRP A 209 -10.75 5.79 -12.95
N MET A 210 -10.83 7.12 -13.09
CA MET A 210 -12.00 7.79 -13.69
C MET A 210 -12.06 7.63 -15.21
N THR A 211 -10.91 7.63 -15.88
CA THR A 211 -10.84 7.50 -17.34
C THR A 211 -10.77 6.06 -17.83
N GLN A 212 -10.51 5.11 -16.92
CA GLN A 212 -10.20 3.71 -17.24
C GLN A 212 -9.04 3.56 -18.25
N THR A 213 -8.17 4.56 -18.30
CA THR A 213 -7.02 4.62 -19.21
C THR A 213 -5.75 4.76 -18.40
N LYS A 214 -4.84 3.79 -18.51
CA LYS A 214 -3.53 3.86 -17.87
C LYS A 214 -2.58 4.74 -18.67
N LEU A 215 -1.82 5.57 -17.95
CA LEU A 215 -0.67 6.25 -18.52
C LEU A 215 0.36 5.22 -18.95
N HIS A 216 1.11 5.52 -20.00
CA HIS A 216 2.12 4.61 -20.52
C HIS A 216 3.39 5.36 -20.93
N ALA A 217 4.54 4.83 -20.54
CA ALA A 217 5.85 5.26 -20.99
C ALA A 217 6.81 4.06 -21.04
N ASN A 218 7.82 4.13 -21.92
CA ASN A 218 8.69 2.99 -22.20
C ASN A 218 9.95 2.96 -21.31
N SER A 219 10.34 4.08 -20.74
CA SER A 219 11.54 4.20 -19.92
C SER A 219 11.35 5.18 -18.76
N TYR A 220 12.28 5.15 -17.80
CA TYR A 220 12.32 6.13 -16.72
C TYR A 220 12.37 7.58 -17.24
N ARG A 221 13.15 7.82 -18.30
CA ARG A 221 13.25 9.13 -18.95
C ARG A 221 11.92 9.55 -19.55
N ASP A 222 11.23 8.64 -20.23
CA ASP A 222 9.94 8.95 -20.86
C ASP A 222 8.86 9.26 -19.81
N TRP A 223 8.88 8.57 -18.67
CA TRP A 223 8.06 8.92 -17.51
C TRP A 223 8.37 10.33 -17.02
N GLY A 224 9.65 10.71 -16.90
CA GLY A 224 10.04 12.07 -16.53
C GLY A 224 9.52 13.12 -17.50
N VAL A 225 9.66 12.90 -18.82
CA VAL A 225 9.11 13.80 -19.84
C VAL A 225 7.60 13.88 -19.75
N LEU A 226 6.91 12.74 -19.60
CA LEU A 226 5.46 12.72 -19.46
C LEU A 226 4.99 13.55 -18.28
N HIS A 227 5.49 13.26 -17.06
CA HIS A 227 5.03 13.93 -15.85
C HIS A 227 5.47 15.39 -15.72
N CYS A 228 6.65 15.75 -16.24
CA CYS A 228 7.19 17.12 -16.12
C CYS A 228 6.75 18.06 -17.23
N GLN A 229 6.37 17.57 -18.41
CA GLN A 229 6.22 18.41 -19.61
C GLN A 229 4.97 18.13 -20.45
N GLN A 230 4.43 16.91 -20.44
CA GLN A 230 3.43 16.48 -21.43
C GLN A 230 2.08 16.12 -20.83
N LEU A 231 1.97 15.98 -19.50
CA LEU A 231 0.75 15.52 -18.88
C LEU A 231 -0.33 16.62 -18.95
N GLU A 232 -1.18 16.53 -19.95
CA GLU A 232 -2.43 17.29 -20.04
C GLU A 232 -3.58 16.39 -19.62
N MET A 233 -4.10 16.60 -18.42
CA MET A 233 -5.22 15.82 -17.91
C MET A 233 -6.53 16.35 -18.53
N GLN A 234 -7.12 15.57 -19.43
CA GLN A 234 -8.47 15.80 -19.92
C GLN A 234 -9.43 14.88 -19.17
N LEU A 235 -10.16 15.43 -18.22
CA LEU A 235 -11.21 14.68 -17.54
C LEU A 235 -12.43 14.52 -18.44
N PRO A 236 -13.20 13.41 -18.32
CA PRO A 236 -14.49 13.28 -18.94
C PRO A 236 -15.37 14.51 -18.65
N LYS A 237 -16.11 15.00 -19.65
CA LYS A 237 -16.92 16.23 -19.50
C LYS A 237 -17.84 16.23 -18.29
N GLN A 238 -18.34 15.06 -17.89
CA GLN A 238 -19.16 14.86 -16.70
C GLN A 238 -18.43 15.18 -15.38
N LEU A 239 -17.09 15.13 -15.38
CA LEU A 239 -16.27 15.40 -14.20
C LEU A 239 -15.64 16.80 -14.21
N ASN A 240 -15.70 17.54 -15.33
CA ASN A 240 -15.22 18.92 -15.42
C ASN A 240 -16.03 19.91 -14.55
N TYR A 241 -17.15 19.50 -14.00
CA TYR A 241 -17.96 20.32 -13.09
C TYR A 241 -17.50 20.25 -11.62
N PHE A 242 -16.44 19.47 -11.32
CA PHE A 242 -15.93 19.28 -9.95
C PHE A 242 -14.59 19.95 -9.68
N LEU A 243 -14.00 20.55 -10.71
CA LEU A 243 -12.79 21.36 -10.64
C LEU A 243 -13.11 22.84 -10.85
#